data_89052c3fe3293b9e2ce82eff519e9c93
#
_entry.id   89052c3fe3293b9e2ce82eff519e9c93
#
_cell.length_a   1.000
_cell.length_b   1.000
_cell.length_c   1.000
_cell.angle_alpha   90.00
_cell.angle_beta   90.00
_cell.angle_gamma   90.00
#
_symmetry.space_group_name_H-M   'P 1'
#
loop_
_entity.id
_entity.type
_entity.pdbx_description
1 polymer ?
#
loop_
_entity_poly.entity_id
_entity_poly.type
_entity_poly.pdbx_seq_one_letter_code
_entity_poly.pdbx_strand_id
1 'polypeptide(L)'
;MGQKSVRGEGTRGSGPRARELGWDDDPHGAGEATGAESSGTAESGDGTSGGSSGGETRAERRRGAAAGGDARSGHRRGGSRRRPRKGSDKRTGKRKALRWVAVTLAVLILGTAGAGYLYYEYLNSNIRGGSRAGGNSGVKKAAPNALGDTPLNILMIGSDDRADEKNVALGGGKNDRDRKPLADVQMLLHISADRENASIVSIPRDTVVPIPECKDETGASFPATTNRPINESLQRGGPGCTLTTWENLTGIYIDHWMMVDFAGVVAMADEVGGVPVCVKTGVHDKSTRDVKGGSGLKLKQGTTEVQGEQALQWLRTRHAFGSDQNRAKAQHMYMNGMMKKLQSQNAWSDTGRLMGLADTATRALQVSDEIKSVKKLFDLSMQLKNVKIDRLTTATVPTKPYPANPDAWLEMVPASADKMWTMLRDDVAYDKNGGTPKPTASAKPAVPADAPASYGVTIVNGTDGNGDPAVGGRARTLADTLRGKGFARAESSAEGGPRKDTVVVYPKADGDKGKANAQAVAVALGLPESAVRIDAKAEGIKLIVGADWREGAVYKRPTHTAGDLPEGADDKADCMDVYSVYKWDGTS
;
A
#
# COMPACT_ATOMS: atom_id res chain seq x y z
N MET A 1 64.70 -47.47 -14.92
CA MET A 1 64.83 -46.43 -13.91
C MET A 1 63.47 -45.97 -13.65
N GLY A 2 62.92 -46.20 -12.45
CA GLY A 2 61.54 -46.36 -12.14
C GLY A 2 60.70 -45.07 -12.09
N GLN A 3 59.56 -45.15 -12.71
CA GLN A 3 58.45 -44.22 -12.48
C GLN A 3 57.50 -44.83 -11.43
N LYS A 4 57.35 -44.14 -10.29
CA LYS A 4 56.32 -44.45 -9.32
C LYS A 4 55.10 -43.61 -9.64
N SER A 5 54.00 -44.25 -10.00
CA SER A 5 52.68 -43.64 -10.12
C SER A 5 52.08 -43.39 -8.72
N VAL A 6 51.67 -42.16 -8.41
CA VAL A 6 50.91 -41.81 -7.22
C VAL A 6 49.45 -41.73 -7.63
N ARG A 7 48.61 -42.60 -7.08
CA ARG A 7 47.15 -42.54 -7.12
C ARG A 7 46.68 -41.36 -6.26
N GLY A 8 45.98 -40.38 -6.86
CA GLY A 8 45.25 -39.37 -6.16
C GLY A 8 43.86 -39.89 -5.76
N GLU A 9 43.59 -39.96 -4.47
CA GLU A 9 42.28 -40.18 -3.92
C GLU A 9 41.42 -38.91 -4.10
N GLY A 10 40.33 -39.05 -4.86
CA GLY A 10 39.34 -38.02 -5.03
C GLY A 10 38.47 -37.90 -3.78
N THR A 11 38.64 -36.83 -3.05
CA THR A 11 37.68 -36.39 -2.02
C THR A 11 36.37 -35.98 -2.67
N ARG A 12 35.34 -36.79 -2.43
CA ARG A 12 33.94 -36.44 -2.71
C ARG A 12 33.55 -35.29 -1.81
N GLY A 13 33.43 -34.10 -2.36
CA GLY A 13 32.77 -32.97 -1.71
C GLY A 13 31.29 -33.29 -1.54
N SER A 14 30.87 -33.46 -0.31
CA SER A 14 29.46 -33.49 0.07
C SER A 14 28.89 -32.10 -0.07
N GLY A 15 28.02 -31.89 -1.05
CA GLY A 15 27.18 -30.71 -1.15
C GLY A 15 26.25 -30.57 0.07
N PRO A 16 25.86 -29.38 0.43
CA PRO A 16 25.01 -29.19 1.60
C PRO A 16 23.66 -29.88 1.43
N ARG A 17 23.32 -30.74 2.36
CA ARG A 17 21.98 -31.33 2.47
C ARG A 17 20.97 -30.24 2.73
N ALA A 18 19.99 -30.08 1.85
CA ALA A 18 18.80 -29.31 2.13
C ALA A 18 18.09 -29.90 3.36
N ARG A 19 18.08 -29.16 4.46
CA ARG A 19 17.31 -29.53 5.64
C ARG A 19 15.84 -29.41 5.33
N GLU A 20 15.07 -30.36 5.81
CA GLU A 20 13.60 -30.37 5.83
C GLU A 20 13.08 -29.08 6.46
N LEU A 21 12.56 -28.17 5.65
CA LEU A 21 11.74 -27.09 6.11
C LEU A 21 10.28 -27.50 5.88
N GLY A 22 9.74 -28.20 6.86
CA GLY A 22 8.31 -28.45 6.93
C GLY A 22 7.56 -27.11 7.01
N TRP A 23 6.44 -27.04 6.34
CA TRP A 23 5.58 -25.86 6.35
C TRP A 23 4.87 -25.62 7.69
N ASP A 24 4.98 -26.54 8.63
CA ASP A 24 4.10 -26.67 9.78
C ASP A 24 4.78 -26.67 11.15
N ASP A 25 6.11 -26.62 11.25
CA ASP A 25 6.75 -26.72 12.57
C ASP A 25 7.90 -25.70 12.74
N ASP A 26 7.57 -24.58 13.38
CA ASP A 26 8.54 -23.82 14.17
C ASP A 26 8.05 -23.81 15.63
N PRO A 27 8.67 -24.59 16.52
CA PRO A 27 8.41 -24.50 17.94
C PRO A 27 9.26 -23.35 18.50
N HIS A 28 8.70 -22.17 18.60
CA HIS A 28 9.26 -21.16 19.49
C HIS A 28 9.01 -21.58 20.93
N GLY A 29 10.12 -21.84 21.61
CA GLY A 29 10.21 -22.36 22.95
C GLY A 29 9.32 -21.68 23.96
N ALA A 30 8.61 -22.51 24.68
CA ALA A 30 7.95 -22.18 25.92
C ALA A 30 8.99 -21.70 26.94
N GLY A 31 8.91 -20.42 27.32
CA GLY A 31 9.52 -19.91 28.54
C GLY A 31 8.54 -20.14 29.67
N GLU A 32 8.93 -20.98 30.60
CA GLU A 32 8.26 -21.16 31.88
C GLU A 32 8.12 -19.82 32.62
N ALA A 33 6.89 -19.47 33.01
CA ALA A 33 6.64 -18.48 34.04
C ALA A 33 5.81 -19.15 35.14
N THR A 34 6.49 -19.34 36.26
CA THR A 34 5.95 -19.76 37.53
C THR A 34 4.84 -18.84 38.01
N GLY A 35 3.81 -19.47 38.60
CA GLY A 35 2.61 -18.84 39.11
C GLY A 35 2.82 -17.99 40.36
N ALA A 36 1.87 -17.12 40.59
CA ALA A 36 1.43 -16.66 41.90
C ALA A 36 -0.06 -16.33 41.83
N GLU A 37 -0.81 -17.11 42.57
CA GLU A 37 -2.21 -16.87 42.94
C GLU A 37 -2.33 -15.60 43.79
N SER A 38 -3.36 -14.79 43.61
CA SER A 38 -4.07 -14.18 44.71
C SER A 38 -5.49 -13.78 44.33
N SER A 39 -6.39 -14.33 45.08
CA SER A 39 -7.81 -14.10 45.21
C SER A 39 -8.17 -12.69 45.68
N GLY A 40 -9.34 -12.18 45.24
CA GLY A 40 -9.93 -10.98 45.84
C GLY A 40 -11.26 -10.57 45.21
N THR A 41 -12.32 -11.18 45.67
CA THR A 41 -13.69 -10.73 46.00
C THR A 41 -14.33 -9.55 45.25
N ALA A 42 -15.56 -9.85 44.86
CA ALA A 42 -16.64 -8.98 44.40
C ALA A 42 -17.03 -7.90 45.41
N GLU A 43 -17.51 -6.76 44.91
CA GLU A 43 -18.61 -6.05 45.56
C GLU A 43 -19.39 -5.19 44.54
N SER A 44 -20.67 -5.39 44.57
CA SER A 44 -21.77 -4.71 43.90
C SER A 44 -22.04 -3.38 44.57
N GLY A 45 -22.44 -2.38 43.77
CA GLY A 45 -22.94 -1.09 44.25
C GLY A 45 -23.91 -0.47 43.30
N ASP A 46 -25.17 -0.61 43.64
CA ASP A 46 -26.38 -0.04 43.09
C ASP A 46 -26.49 1.47 43.46
N GLY A 47 -27.19 2.29 42.63
CA GLY A 47 -27.50 3.66 43.02
C GLY A 47 -27.95 4.53 41.84
N THR A 48 -29.15 4.38 41.41
CA THR A 48 -30.36 5.23 41.37
C THR A 48 -30.18 6.74 41.25
N SER A 49 -30.99 7.25 40.32
CA SER A 49 -31.89 8.41 40.35
C SER A 49 -31.37 9.80 39.96
N GLY A 50 -32.12 10.36 39.09
CA GLY A 50 -32.94 11.55 39.19
C GLY A 50 -32.47 12.65 38.28
N GLY A 51 -33.26 13.06 37.38
CA GLY A 51 -34.34 13.99 37.43
C GLY A 51 -34.06 15.19 36.58
N SER A 52 -34.90 15.38 35.60
CA SER A 52 -35.88 16.46 35.52
C SER A 52 -35.46 17.79 34.91
N SER A 53 -36.35 18.15 34.01
CA SER A 53 -36.89 19.49 33.63
C SER A 53 -36.03 20.26 32.62
N GLY A 54 -36.58 20.79 31.56
CA GLY A 54 -37.87 21.39 31.31
C GLY A 54 -37.59 22.68 30.59
N GLY A 55 -38.42 23.06 29.69
CA GLY A 55 -38.36 24.39 29.15
C GLY A 55 -38.81 24.50 27.69
N GLU A 56 -40.08 24.46 27.53
CA GLU A 56 -40.93 25.15 26.55
C GLU A 56 -40.57 26.62 26.37
N THR A 57 -40.86 27.12 25.17
CA THR A 57 -41.59 28.37 24.84
C THR A 57 -41.61 28.48 23.32
N ARG A 58 -42.68 28.31 22.65
CA ARG A 58 -43.94 29.07 22.45
C ARG A 58 -43.76 30.57 22.27
N ALA A 59 -44.21 31.06 21.20
CA ALA A 59 -45.11 32.18 20.96
C ALA A 59 -44.89 32.75 19.57
N GLU A 60 -45.89 32.78 18.83
CA GLU A 60 -47.05 33.65 18.67
C GLU A 60 -46.83 34.74 17.63
N ARG A 61 -47.72 34.67 16.66
CA ARG A 61 -48.77 35.66 16.28
C ARG A 61 -48.27 36.91 15.60
N ARG A 62 -48.87 37.32 14.54
CA ARG A 62 -50.14 38.09 14.32
C ARG A 62 -50.24 38.42 12.83
N ARG A 63 -51.39 38.17 12.14
CA ARG A 63 -52.60 39.00 12.04
C ARG A 63 -52.42 40.36 11.36
N GLY A 64 -53.27 40.54 10.36
CA GLY A 64 -53.77 41.79 9.82
C GLY A 64 -54.40 41.52 8.45
N ALA A 65 -55.64 41.31 8.25
CA ALA A 65 -56.91 41.94 8.46
C ALA A 65 -56.99 43.33 7.82
N ALA A 66 -57.82 43.50 6.88
CA ALA A 66 -59.15 44.11 6.77
C ALA A 66 -59.30 44.81 5.43
N ALA A 67 -60.37 44.60 4.84
CA ALA A 67 -61.65 45.25 4.68
C ALA A 67 -61.60 46.17 3.48
N GLY A 68 -62.59 46.33 2.72
CA GLY A 68 -63.99 46.33 2.72
C GLY A 68 -64.46 46.92 1.42
N GLY A 69 -65.63 46.72 1.11
CA GLY A 69 -66.78 47.49 0.94
C GLY A 69 -67.36 47.43 -0.46
N ASP A 70 -68.56 46.95 -0.48
CA ASP A 70 -69.84 47.51 -0.90
C ASP A 70 -69.96 48.03 -2.36
N ALA A 71 -70.98 47.83 -3.08
CA ALA A 71 -72.35 47.51 -3.02
C ALA A 71 -73.04 47.77 -4.39
N ARG A 72 -74.20 47.11 -4.54
CA ARG A 72 -75.37 47.47 -5.35
C ARG A 72 -75.38 47.33 -6.85
N SER A 73 -76.18 46.53 -7.21
CA SER A 73 -77.64 46.55 -7.64
C SER A 73 -77.83 46.43 -9.15
N GLY A 74 -78.59 45.49 -9.51
CA GLY A 74 -79.84 45.82 -10.16
C GLY A 74 -80.12 45.08 -11.47
N HIS A 75 -81.17 44.27 -11.40
CA HIS A 75 -82.26 44.07 -12.38
C HIS A 75 -82.04 43.24 -13.67
N ARG A 76 -82.70 42.08 -13.60
CA ARG A 76 -83.83 41.58 -14.43
C ARG A 76 -83.63 41.19 -15.88
N ARG A 77 -84.11 39.91 -16.02
CA ARG A 77 -84.97 39.38 -17.11
C ARG A 77 -84.32 38.88 -18.39
N GLY A 78 -84.63 37.62 -18.65
CA GLY A 78 -84.66 37.09 -20.00
C GLY A 78 -84.36 35.61 -20.08
N GLY A 79 -85.41 34.80 -19.98
CA GLY A 79 -85.29 33.37 -20.13
C GLY A 79 -84.99 32.96 -21.57
N SER A 80 -84.22 31.99 -21.75
CA SER A 80 -84.39 31.02 -22.86
C SER A 80 -83.77 29.66 -22.49
N ARG A 81 -84.64 28.69 -22.43
CA ARG A 81 -84.31 27.26 -22.30
C ARG A 81 -83.45 26.83 -23.51
N ARG A 82 -82.19 26.56 -23.31
CA ARG A 82 -81.39 25.79 -24.24
C ARG A 82 -80.94 24.51 -23.56
N ARG A 83 -81.35 23.39 -24.13
CA ARG A 83 -80.98 21.99 -23.78
C ARG A 83 -79.46 21.84 -23.67
N PRO A 84 -78.93 21.15 -22.68
CA PRO A 84 -77.51 20.85 -22.65
C PRO A 84 -77.21 19.82 -23.73
N ARG A 85 -76.39 20.22 -24.74
CA ARG A 85 -75.69 19.30 -25.60
C ARG A 85 -74.71 18.51 -24.73
N LYS A 86 -74.90 17.18 -24.67
CA LYS A 86 -73.90 16.23 -24.21
C LYS A 86 -72.64 16.38 -25.09
N GLY A 87 -71.71 17.23 -24.69
CA GLY A 87 -70.37 17.26 -25.22
C GLY A 87 -69.65 16.03 -24.70
N SER A 88 -69.24 15.15 -25.61
CA SER A 88 -68.51 13.92 -25.34
C SER A 88 -67.20 14.25 -24.65
N ASP A 89 -67.07 13.88 -23.38
CA ASP A 89 -65.87 13.99 -22.54
C ASP A 89 -64.77 12.99 -22.94
N LYS A 90 -64.35 13.02 -24.23
CA LYS A 90 -63.18 12.22 -24.71
C LYS A 90 -61.83 12.78 -24.27
N ARG A 91 -61.77 13.98 -23.64
CA ARG A 91 -60.51 14.59 -23.19
C ARG A 91 -60.07 14.19 -21.77
N THR A 92 -60.96 13.69 -20.93
CA THR A 92 -60.66 13.28 -19.55
C THR A 92 -59.96 11.91 -19.50
N GLY A 93 -60.21 11.00 -20.43
CA GLY A 93 -59.55 9.68 -20.51
C GLY A 93 -58.09 9.79 -20.82
N LYS A 94 -57.69 10.62 -21.81
CA LYS A 94 -56.30 10.81 -22.19
C LYS A 94 -55.44 11.43 -21.06
N ARG A 95 -56.02 12.38 -20.30
CA ARG A 95 -55.32 12.98 -19.15
C ARG A 95 -55.17 12.00 -17.98
N LYS A 96 -56.13 11.14 -17.74
CA LYS A 96 -56.04 10.07 -16.73
C LYS A 96 -54.99 9.02 -17.15
N ALA A 97 -54.99 8.57 -18.40
CA ALA A 97 -54.00 7.64 -18.93
C ALA A 97 -52.57 8.24 -18.82
N LEU A 98 -52.37 9.52 -19.19
CA LEU A 98 -51.07 10.18 -19.07
C LEU A 98 -50.58 10.30 -17.61
N ARG A 99 -51.51 10.54 -16.67
CA ARG A 99 -51.18 10.54 -15.22
C ARG A 99 -50.73 9.17 -14.73
N TRP A 100 -51.44 8.12 -15.12
CA TRP A 100 -51.08 6.74 -14.78
C TRP A 100 -49.73 6.35 -15.37
N VAL A 101 -49.41 6.70 -16.62
CA VAL A 101 -48.11 6.49 -17.25
C VAL A 101 -47.03 7.25 -16.49
N ALA A 102 -47.27 8.51 -16.13
CA ALA A 102 -46.30 9.30 -15.36
C ALA A 102 -46.06 8.73 -13.95
N VAL A 103 -47.11 8.24 -13.26
CA VAL A 103 -46.98 7.60 -11.94
C VAL A 103 -46.23 6.27 -12.06
N THR A 104 -46.54 5.45 -13.05
CA THR A 104 -45.83 4.18 -13.28
C THR A 104 -44.36 4.42 -13.58
N LEU A 105 -44.05 5.40 -14.43
CA LEU A 105 -42.67 5.77 -14.75
C LEU A 105 -41.92 6.30 -13.51
N ALA A 106 -42.57 7.15 -12.69
CA ALA A 106 -41.99 7.63 -11.45
C ALA A 106 -41.74 6.49 -10.46
N VAL A 107 -42.66 5.53 -10.30
CA VAL A 107 -42.46 4.34 -9.46
C VAL A 107 -41.32 3.47 -9.97
N LEU A 108 -41.21 3.26 -11.30
CA LEU A 108 -40.09 2.53 -11.89
C LEU A 108 -38.75 3.22 -11.64
N ILE A 109 -38.67 4.54 -11.84
CA ILE A 109 -37.45 5.31 -11.59
C ILE A 109 -37.08 5.27 -10.10
N LEU A 110 -38.02 5.51 -9.21
CA LEU A 110 -37.78 5.46 -7.76
C LEU A 110 -37.42 4.04 -7.29
N GLY A 111 -38.09 3.04 -7.84
CA GLY A 111 -37.80 1.61 -7.55
C GLY A 111 -36.41 1.19 -8.00
N THR A 112 -36.00 1.57 -9.22
CA THR A 112 -34.65 1.28 -9.72
C THR A 112 -33.60 2.08 -8.98
N ALA A 113 -33.84 3.36 -8.66
CA ALA A 113 -32.93 4.17 -7.86
C ALA A 113 -32.78 3.61 -6.44
N GLY A 114 -33.89 3.20 -5.82
CA GLY A 114 -33.88 2.55 -4.50
C GLY A 114 -33.13 1.22 -4.50
N ALA A 115 -33.37 0.37 -5.49
CA ALA A 115 -32.62 -0.89 -5.63
C ALA A 115 -31.13 -0.66 -5.87
N GLY A 116 -30.78 0.32 -6.71
CA GLY A 116 -29.39 0.72 -6.93
C GLY A 116 -28.71 1.23 -5.67
N TYR A 117 -29.40 2.04 -4.87
CA TYR A 117 -28.89 2.51 -3.59
C TYR A 117 -28.67 1.37 -2.58
N LEU A 118 -29.63 0.45 -2.45
CA LEU A 118 -29.49 -0.70 -1.55
C LEU A 118 -28.34 -1.61 -1.98
N TYR A 119 -28.16 -1.81 -3.29
CA TYR A 119 -27.03 -2.58 -3.81
C TYR A 119 -25.69 -1.89 -3.53
N TYR A 120 -25.62 -0.57 -3.69
CA TYR A 120 -24.43 0.22 -3.35
C TYR A 120 -24.07 0.11 -1.87
N GLU A 121 -25.05 0.20 -0.96
CA GLU A 121 -24.84 0.03 0.48
C GLU A 121 -24.44 -1.41 0.83
N TYR A 122 -25.02 -2.40 0.16
CA TYR A 122 -24.60 -3.80 0.30
C TYR A 122 -23.10 -3.98 -0.06
N LEU A 123 -22.65 -3.43 -1.18
CA LEU A 123 -21.25 -3.52 -1.57
C LEU A 123 -20.34 -2.78 -0.56
N ASN A 124 -20.74 -1.61 -0.08
CA ASN A 124 -19.98 -0.88 0.93
C ASN A 124 -19.87 -1.65 2.26
N SER A 125 -20.93 -2.34 2.66
CA SER A 125 -20.94 -3.12 3.90
C SER A 125 -20.01 -4.34 3.86
N ASN A 126 -19.66 -4.84 2.67
CA ASN A 126 -18.73 -5.96 2.51
C ASN A 126 -17.26 -5.53 2.74
N ILE A 127 -16.94 -4.24 2.52
CA ILE A 127 -15.54 -3.78 2.57
C ILE A 127 -15.05 -3.73 4.01
N ARG A 128 -14.06 -4.55 4.33
CA ARG A 128 -13.34 -4.49 5.59
C ARG A 128 -12.28 -3.41 5.53
N GLY A 129 -12.14 -2.63 6.58
CA GLY A 129 -11.17 -1.53 6.63
C GLY A 129 -10.38 -1.51 7.91
N GLY A 130 -9.32 -0.73 7.92
CA GLY A 130 -8.49 -0.48 9.09
C GLY A 130 -7.64 0.78 8.92
N SER A 131 -7.04 1.22 10.02
CA SER A 131 -6.19 2.40 10.03
C SER A 131 -5.06 2.31 9.00
N ARG A 132 -4.77 3.42 8.31
CA ARG A 132 -3.68 3.46 7.33
C ARG A 132 -2.34 3.09 7.96
N ALA A 133 -2.00 3.65 9.10
CA ALA A 133 -0.73 3.45 9.78
C ALA A 133 -0.94 2.90 11.19
N GLY A 134 -0.19 1.85 11.54
CA GLY A 134 -0.18 1.26 12.88
C GLY A 134 0.86 1.90 13.83
N GLY A 135 1.66 2.84 13.34
CA GLY A 135 2.72 3.54 14.08
C GLY A 135 3.05 4.88 13.45
N ASN A 136 4.17 5.48 13.88
CA ASN A 136 4.66 6.74 13.34
C ASN A 136 5.93 6.50 12.51
N SER A 137 5.87 6.76 11.20
CA SER A 137 7.04 6.72 10.32
C SER A 137 7.74 8.07 10.17
N GLY A 138 7.05 9.17 10.48
CA GLY A 138 7.54 10.52 10.18
C GLY A 138 7.66 10.85 8.69
N VAL A 139 7.37 9.91 7.79
CA VAL A 139 7.43 10.11 6.34
C VAL A 139 6.22 10.94 5.90
N LYS A 140 6.48 11.94 5.06
CA LYS A 140 5.46 12.84 4.54
C LYS A 140 5.24 12.60 3.06
N LYS A 141 4.01 12.82 2.61
CA LYS A 141 3.67 12.77 1.19
C LYS A 141 4.53 13.74 0.38
N ALA A 142 4.98 13.31 -0.79
CA ALA A 142 5.73 14.16 -1.71
C ALA A 142 4.92 15.41 -2.09
N ALA A 143 5.61 16.51 -2.38
CA ALA A 143 4.96 17.70 -2.93
C ALA A 143 4.37 17.39 -4.31
N PRO A 144 3.20 17.96 -4.64
CA PRO A 144 2.62 17.77 -5.97
C PRO A 144 3.50 18.37 -7.07
N ASN A 145 3.43 17.78 -8.25
CA ASN A 145 4.08 18.30 -9.46
C ASN A 145 3.41 19.63 -9.92
N ALA A 146 3.88 20.20 -11.02
CA ALA A 146 3.34 21.45 -11.57
C ALA A 146 1.86 21.37 -11.98
N LEU A 147 1.31 20.16 -12.15
CA LEU A 147 -0.10 19.89 -12.47
C LEU A 147 -0.95 19.64 -11.21
N GLY A 148 -0.33 19.61 -10.05
CA GLY A 148 -1.00 19.31 -8.78
C GLY A 148 -1.03 17.82 -8.42
N ASP A 149 -0.40 16.95 -9.20
CA ASP A 149 -0.40 15.52 -9.00
C ASP A 149 0.81 15.05 -8.17
N THR A 150 0.59 14.01 -7.37
CA THR A 150 1.63 13.30 -6.62
C THR A 150 1.71 11.85 -7.06
N PRO A 151 2.87 11.19 -6.95
CA PRO A 151 2.91 9.74 -7.07
C PRO A 151 1.91 9.09 -6.12
N LEU A 152 1.34 7.97 -6.54
CA LEU A 152 0.41 7.18 -5.74
C LEU A 152 1.06 5.86 -5.36
N ASN A 153 1.18 5.60 -4.07
CA ASN A 153 1.84 4.42 -3.52
C ASN A 153 0.82 3.56 -2.76
N ILE A 154 0.69 2.29 -3.16
CA ILE A 154 -0.25 1.34 -2.56
C ILE A 154 0.52 0.10 -2.12
N LEU A 155 0.47 -0.23 -0.84
CA LEU A 155 1.04 -1.46 -0.32
C LEU A 155 0.04 -2.60 -0.48
N MET A 156 0.39 -3.58 -1.30
CA MET A 156 -0.38 -4.79 -1.50
C MET A 156 0.16 -5.90 -0.59
N ILE A 157 -0.73 -6.50 0.21
CA ILE A 157 -0.39 -7.50 1.22
C ILE A 157 -1.15 -8.79 0.92
N GLY A 158 -0.44 -9.90 0.78
CA GLY A 158 -1.02 -11.24 0.79
C GLY A 158 -0.88 -11.86 2.17
N SER A 159 -2.01 -12.16 2.80
CA SER A 159 -2.08 -12.72 4.14
C SER A 159 -2.25 -14.23 4.12
N ASP A 160 -1.59 -14.94 5.03
CA ASP A 160 -1.79 -16.36 5.30
C ASP A 160 -2.83 -16.59 6.42
N ASP A 161 -3.84 -15.74 6.51
CA ASP A 161 -4.88 -15.83 7.55
C ASP A 161 -5.48 -17.24 7.61
N ARG A 162 -5.46 -17.82 8.80
CA ARG A 162 -5.93 -19.19 9.10
C ARG A 162 -7.19 -19.23 9.96
N ALA A 163 -7.73 -18.08 10.32
CA ALA A 163 -8.95 -17.99 11.10
C ALA A 163 -10.20 -18.42 10.30
N ASP A 164 -10.21 -18.20 8.98
CA ASP A 164 -11.30 -18.62 8.11
C ASP A 164 -11.12 -20.10 7.66
N GLU A 165 -12.19 -20.91 7.82
CA GLU A 165 -12.19 -22.33 7.40
C GLU A 165 -11.90 -22.52 5.91
N LYS A 166 -12.28 -21.56 5.06
CA LYS A 166 -11.98 -21.59 3.63
C LYS A 166 -10.47 -21.47 3.39
N ASN A 167 -9.79 -20.59 4.13
CA ASN A 167 -8.34 -20.44 4.04
C ASN A 167 -7.62 -21.69 4.54
N VAL A 168 -8.13 -22.34 5.59
CA VAL A 168 -7.61 -23.62 6.09
C VAL A 168 -7.79 -24.74 5.06
N ALA A 169 -8.96 -24.81 4.40
CA ALA A 169 -9.22 -25.78 3.34
C ALA A 169 -8.29 -25.61 2.13
N LEU A 170 -7.88 -24.37 1.83
CA LEU A 170 -6.96 -24.01 0.75
C LEU A 170 -5.47 -24.18 1.12
N GLY A 171 -5.15 -24.85 2.22
CA GLY A 171 -3.77 -25.18 2.62
C GLY A 171 -3.20 -24.33 3.74
N GLY A 172 -4.05 -23.65 4.51
CA GLY A 172 -3.67 -23.13 5.83
C GLY A 172 -3.41 -24.31 6.80
N GLY A 173 -2.37 -24.24 7.65
CA GLY A 173 -2.08 -25.29 8.63
C GLY A 173 -3.24 -25.50 9.59
N LYS A 174 -3.69 -26.74 9.73
CA LYS A 174 -4.86 -27.11 10.57
C LYS A 174 -4.63 -26.90 12.06
N ASN A 175 -3.38 -26.87 12.48
CA ASN A 175 -2.99 -26.85 13.89
C ASN A 175 -2.72 -25.45 14.46
N ASP A 176 -2.81 -24.40 13.63
CA ASP A 176 -2.35 -23.04 13.93
C ASP A 176 -3.45 -21.98 13.73
N ARG A 177 -4.70 -22.34 14.05
CA ARG A 177 -5.86 -21.43 13.83
C ARG A 177 -5.78 -20.14 14.64
N ASP A 178 -5.14 -20.20 15.81
CA ASP A 178 -5.03 -19.05 16.72
C ASP A 178 -3.81 -18.16 16.44
N ARG A 179 -2.93 -18.56 15.51
CA ARG A 179 -1.79 -17.76 15.13
C ARG A 179 -2.23 -16.53 14.37
N LYS A 180 -1.77 -15.35 14.79
CA LYS A 180 -1.97 -14.12 14.03
C LYS A 180 -1.36 -14.26 12.61
N PRO A 181 -2.02 -13.71 11.58
CA PRO A 181 -1.58 -13.87 10.20
C PRO A 181 -0.23 -13.21 9.93
N LEU A 182 0.52 -13.77 8.99
CA LEU A 182 1.76 -13.21 8.46
C LEU A 182 1.52 -12.60 7.08
N ALA A 183 2.32 -11.59 6.73
CA ALA A 183 2.33 -10.98 5.40
C ALA A 183 3.26 -11.76 4.46
N ASP A 184 2.76 -12.85 3.89
CA ASP A 184 3.56 -13.75 3.03
C ASP A 184 3.93 -13.15 1.68
N VAL A 185 3.15 -12.16 1.23
CA VAL A 185 3.42 -11.36 0.03
C VAL A 185 3.35 -9.89 0.40
N GLN A 186 4.36 -9.13 0.05
CA GLN A 186 4.39 -7.69 0.24
C GLN A 186 4.94 -7.03 -1.01
N MET A 187 4.12 -6.20 -1.64
CA MET A 187 4.44 -5.51 -2.88
C MET A 187 4.02 -4.05 -2.77
N LEU A 188 4.91 -3.14 -3.13
CA LEU A 188 4.59 -1.73 -3.28
C LEU A 188 4.25 -1.45 -4.74
N LEU A 189 3.02 -1.08 -5.02
CA LEU A 189 2.62 -0.52 -6.30
C LEU A 189 2.85 1.00 -6.26
N HIS A 190 3.80 1.46 -7.06
CA HIS A 190 4.08 2.87 -7.29
C HIS A 190 3.52 3.28 -8.65
N ILE A 191 2.69 4.30 -8.70
CA ILE A 191 2.15 4.88 -9.93
C ILE A 191 2.72 6.29 -10.02
N SER A 192 3.40 6.59 -11.14
CA SER A 192 4.01 7.91 -11.36
C SER A 192 2.99 9.05 -11.25
N ALA A 193 3.47 10.24 -10.90
CA ALA A 193 2.62 11.42 -10.78
C ALA A 193 1.89 11.77 -12.09
N ASP A 194 2.52 11.52 -13.24
CA ASP A 194 1.92 11.71 -14.57
C ASP A 194 0.97 10.59 -15.01
N ARG A 195 0.86 9.49 -14.21
CA ARG A 195 0.05 8.31 -14.53
C ARG A 195 0.45 7.59 -15.83
N GLU A 196 1.66 7.81 -16.33
CA GLU A 196 2.14 7.18 -17.57
C GLU A 196 2.81 5.82 -17.32
N ASN A 197 3.39 5.61 -16.15
CA ASN A 197 4.06 4.36 -15.78
C ASN A 197 3.72 3.92 -14.36
N ALA A 198 3.98 2.65 -14.08
CA ALA A 198 3.88 2.09 -12.75
C ALA A 198 4.99 1.07 -12.50
N SER A 199 5.34 0.90 -11.24
CA SER A 199 6.31 -0.10 -10.79
C SER A 199 5.73 -0.93 -9.63
N ILE A 200 5.89 -2.24 -9.68
CA ILE A 200 5.56 -3.15 -8.57
C ILE A 200 6.88 -3.66 -7.99
N VAL A 201 7.12 -3.38 -6.72
CA VAL A 201 8.35 -3.76 -6.04
C VAL A 201 8.06 -4.69 -4.87
N SER A 202 8.67 -5.88 -4.88
CA SER A 202 8.54 -6.86 -3.80
C SER A 202 9.75 -6.85 -2.87
N ILE A 203 9.48 -7.06 -1.58
CA ILE A 203 10.48 -7.47 -0.59
C ILE A 203 10.19 -8.94 -0.24
N PRO A 204 11.16 -9.86 -0.36
CA PRO A 204 10.99 -11.24 0.08
C PRO A 204 10.58 -11.30 1.56
N ARG A 205 9.61 -12.14 1.90
CA ARG A 205 8.95 -12.19 3.21
C ARG A 205 9.91 -12.45 4.39
N ASP A 206 10.97 -13.21 4.14
CA ASP A 206 11.94 -13.63 5.15
C ASP A 206 13.12 -12.63 5.29
N THR A 207 12.97 -11.43 4.69
CA THR A 207 13.96 -10.34 4.79
C THR A 207 13.93 -9.72 6.17
N VAL A 208 15.06 -9.75 6.86
CA VAL A 208 15.23 -9.18 8.20
C VAL A 208 15.26 -7.64 8.11
N VAL A 209 14.39 -7.02 8.90
CA VAL A 209 14.25 -5.55 8.96
C VAL A 209 13.95 -5.10 10.40
N PRO A 210 14.18 -3.82 10.73
CA PRO A 210 13.61 -3.22 11.92
C PRO A 210 12.11 -3.03 11.73
N ILE A 211 11.30 -3.52 12.69
CA ILE A 211 9.86 -3.28 12.76
C ILE A 211 9.63 -2.24 13.86
N PRO A 212 8.98 -1.10 13.60
CA PRO A 212 8.76 -0.05 14.59
C PRO A 212 7.78 -0.48 15.69
N GLU A 213 7.67 0.34 16.73
CA GLU A 213 6.55 0.21 17.66
C GLU A 213 5.23 0.42 16.91
N CYS A 214 4.32 -0.54 17.09
CA CYS A 214 3.02 -0.52 16.44
C CYS A 214 1.90 -0.71 17.46
N LYS A 215 0.70 -0.27 17.08
CA LYS A 215 -0.55 -0.57 17.79
C LYS A 215 -1.52 -1.24 16.83
N ASP A 216 -2.22 -2.25 17.30
CA ASP A 216 -3.32 -2.85 16.53
C ASP A 216 -4.62 -2.06 16.73
N GLU A 217 -5.66 -2.47 16.02
CA GLU A 217 -6.98 -1.83 16.07
C GLU A 217 -7.66 -1.91 17.44
N THR A 218 -7.23 -2.82 18.31
CA THR A 218 -7.70 -2.92 19.70
C THR A 218 -6.96 -1.97 20.64
N GLY A 219 -5.90 -1.31 20.16
CA GLY A 219 -5.02 -0.44 20.93
C GLY A 219 -3.88 -1.19 21.66
N ALA A 220 -3.74 -2.51 21.45
CA ALA A 220 -2.61 -3.26 21.98
C ALA A 220 -1.31 -2.80 21.34
N SER A 221 -0.29 -2.52 22.18
CA SER A 221 1.01 -2.03 21.73
C SER A 221 2.01 -3.17 21.58
N PHE A 222 2.74 -3.16 20.47
CA PHE A 222 3.82 -4.09 20.15
C PHE A 222 5.14 -3.32 20.10
N PRO A 223 6.12 -3.63 20.96
CA PRO A 223 7.38 -2.90 21.01
C PRO A 223 8.17 -3.03 19.71
N ALA A 224 9.00 -2.05 19.41
CA ALA A 224 9.90 -2.08 18.26
C ALA A 224 10.88 -3.26 18.35
N THR A 225 11.25 -3.80 17.20
CA THR A 225 12.27 -4.85 17.06
C THR A 225 13.28 -4.46 15.99
N THR A 226 14.52 -4.93 16.09
CA THR A 226 15.58 -4.59 15.15
C THR A 226 15.86 -5.67 14.10
N ASN A 227 15.56 -6.94 14.40
CA ASN A 227 16.02 -8.08 13.61
C ASN A 227 14.92 -9.15 13.49
N ARG A 228 13.87 -8.85 12.75
CA ARG A 228 12.78 -9.82 12.50
C ARG A 228 12.43 -9.86 11.02
N PRO A 229 12.00 -11.00 10.49
CA PRO A 229 11.47 -11.09 9.13
C PRO A 229 10.33 -10.10 8.90
N ILE A 230 10.29 -9.45 7.75
CA ILE A 230 9.33 -8.39 7.44
C ILE A 230 7.88 -8.89 7.46
N ASN A 231 7.63 -10.18 7.20
CA ASN A 231 6.29 -10.77 7.25
C ASN A 231 5.66 -10.71 8.65
N GLU A 232 6.48 -10.68 9.71
CA GLU A 232 5.98 -10.56 11.09
C GLU A 232 5.36 -9.18 11.40
N SER A 233 5.57 -8.18 10.56
CA SER A 233 4.97 -6.85 10.74
C SER A 233 3.44 -6.93 10.82
N LEU A 234 2.80 -7.83 10.05
CA LEU A 234 1.35 -8.01 10.04
C LEU A 234 0.81 -8.51 11.39
N GLN A 235 1.46 -9.51 11.99
CA GLN A 235 1.03 -10.05 13.29
C GLN A 235 1.22 -9.09 14.47
N ARG A 236 2.07 -8.04 14.29
CA ARG A 236 2.44 -7.10 15.35
C ARG A 236 1.60 -5.82 15.37
N GLY A 237 0.60 -5.67 14.57
CA GLY A 237 -0.22 -4.45 14.55
C GLY A 237 -1.05 -4.33 13.28
N GLY A 238 -1.24 -5.44 12.57
CA GLY A 238 -2.05 -5.47 11.36
C GLY A 238 -1.40 -4.80 10.15
N PRO A 239 -2.19 -4.57 9.10
CA PRO A 239 -1.71 -4.00 7.83
C PRO A 239 -1.09 -2.61 7.99
N GLY A 240 -1.60 -1.80 8.95
CA GLY A 240 -1.04 -0.49 9.25
C GLY A 240 0.39 -0.56 9.80
N CYS A 241 0.73 -1.60 10.58
CA CYS A 241 2.11 -1.83 11.04
C CYS A 241 3.02 -2.21 9.88
N THR A 242 2.56 -3.07 8.97
CA THR A 242 3.28 -3.43 7.74
C THR A 242 3.56 -2.17 6.91
N LEU A 243 2.56 -1.31 6.71
CA LEU A 243 2.73 -0.04 6.01
C LEU A 243 3.76 0.86 6.71
N THR A 244 3.67 1.04 8.04
CA THR A 244 4.61 1.87 8.79
C THR A 244 6.04 1.31 8.71
N THR A 245 6.19 -0.03 8.71
CA THR A 245 7.48 -0.70 8.52
C THR A 245 8.08 -0.36 7.16
N TRP A 246 7.29 -0.42 6.09
CA TRP A 246 7.72 -0.06 4.75
C TRP A 246 8.08 1.43 4.63
N GLU A 247 7.29 2.33 5.19
CA GLU A 247 7.59 3.76 5.20
C GLU A 247 8.92 4.06 5.88
N ASN A 248 9.18 3.45 7.07
CA ASN A 248 10.43 3.62 7.78
C ASN A 248 11.63 3.05 7.02
N LEU A 249 11.43 1.92 6.35
CA LEU A 249 12.48 1.24 5.60
C LEU A 249 12.88 1.98 4.32
N THR A 250 11.89 2.52 3.61
CA THR A 250 12.06 3.05 2.25
C THR A 250 12.11 4.57 2.20
N GLY A 251 11.56 5.24 3.20
CA GLY A 251 11.32 6.70 3.17
C GLY A 251 10.26 7.13 2.15
N ILE A 252 9.47 6.20 1.62
CA ILE A 252 8.39 6.45 0.68
C ILE A 252 7.08 6.58 1.46
N TYR A 253 6.33 7.67 1.26
CA TYR A 253 4.98 7.79 1.80
C TYR A 253 4.03 6.85 1.06
N ILE A 254 3.30 6.02 1.79
CA ILE A 254 2.36 5.05 1.24
C ILE A 254 0.95 5.55 1.48
N ASP A 255 0.22 5.82 0.41
CA ASP A 255 -1.12 6.40 0.48
C ASP A 255 -2.13 5.43 1.08
N HIS A 256 -2.09 4.16 0.65
CA HIS A 256 -3.06 3.14 1.00
C HIS A 256 -2.41 1.77 1.14
N TRP A 257 -3.05 0.90 1.90
CA TRP A 257 -2.79 -0.52 1.82
C TRP A 257 -4.03 -1.28 1.37
N MET A 258 -3.80 -2.40 0.70
CA MET A 258 -4.82 -3.36 0.28
C MET A 258 -4.33 -4.76 0.66
N MET A 259 -5.16 -5.53 1.34
CA MET A 259 -4.82 -6.89 1.78
C MET A 259 -5.81 -7.90 1.23
N VAL A 260 -5.31 -9.06 0.83
CA VAL A 260 -6.10 -10.20 0.35
C VAL A 260 -5.60 -11.48 1.04
N ASP A 261 -6.53 -12.38 1.35
CA ASP A 261 -6.24 -13.71 1.87
C ASP A 261 -6.36 -14.77 0.75
N PHE A 262 -6.17 -16.04 1.09
CA PHE A 262 -6.20 -17.16 0.12
C PHE A 262 -7.55 -17.29 -0.58
N ALA A 263 -8.65 -17.19 0.15
CA ALA A 263 -10.00 -17.28 -0.40
C ALA A 263 -10.28 -16.10 -1.34
N GLY A 264 -9.81 -14.91 -1.00
CA GLY A 264 -9.92 -13.73 -1.84
C GLY A 264 -9.13 -13.84 -3.15
N VAL A 265 -7.92 -14.39 -3.10
CA VAL A 265 -7.13 -14.66 -4.32
C VAL A 265 -7.86 -15.59 -5.26
N VAL A 266 -8.41 -16.70 -4.74
CA VAL A 266 -9.19 -17.67 -5.52
C VAL A 266 -10.41 -17.00 -6.16
N ALA A 267 -11.21 -16.29 -5.37
CA ALA A 267 -12.39 -15.62 -5.84
C ALA A 267 -12.10 -14.57 -6.94
N MET A 268 -11.04 -13.80 -6.78
CA MET A 268 -10.63 -12.82 -7.79
C MET A 268 -10.14 -13.47 -9.09
N ALA A 269 -9.38 -14.58 -9.00
CA ALA A 269 -8.94 -15.32 -10.18
C ALA A 269 -10.12 -15.88 -10.97
N ASP A 270 -11.14 -16.42 -10.28
CA ASP A 270 -12.34 -16.95 -10.89
C ASP A 270 -13.19 -15.85 -11.56
N GLU A 271 -13.35 -14.71 -10.89
CA GLU A 271 -14.13 -13.58 -11.42
C GLU A 271 -13.52 -13.00 -12.70
N VAL A 272 -12.19 -12.94 -12.81
CA VAL A 272 -11.53 -12.47 -14.05
C VAL A 272 -11.50 -13.55 -15.13
N GLY A 273 -11.95 -14.77 -14.84
CA GLY A 273 -11.96 -15.91 -15.78
C GLY A 273 -10.58 -16.48 -16.05
N GLY A 274 -9.71 -16.47 -15.02
CA GLY A 274 -8.36 -17.01 -15.07
C GLY A 274 -7.29 -15.99 -15.39
N VAL A 275 -6.10 -16.21 -14.80
CA VAL A 275 -4.93 -15.34 -14.95
C VAL A 275 -3.87 -16.06 -15.78
N PRO A 276 -3.40 -15.49 -16.90
CA PRO A 276 -2.39 -16.14 -17.75
C PRO A 276 -1.03 -16.14 -17.05
N VAL A 277 -0.47 -17.33 -16.89
CA VAL A 277 0.88 -17.59 -16.38
C VAL A 277 1.63 -18.54 -17.31
N CYS A 278 2.96 -18.54 -17.29
CA CYS A 278 3.74 -19.31 -18.25
C CYS A 278 4.90 -20.07 -17.59
N VAL A 279 5.09 -21.32 -18.01
CA VAL A 279 6.26 -22.16 -17.63
C VAL A 279 7.01 -22.65 -18.87
N LYS A 280 8.35 -22.66 -18.84
CA LYS A 280 9.20 -23.13 -19.96
C LYS A 280 9.11 -24.63 -20.18
N THR A 281 8.83 -25.39 -19.14
CA THR A 281 8.56 -26.83 -19.16
C THR A 281 7.38 -27.11 -18.27
N GLY A 282 6.66 -28.22 -18.45
CA GLY A 282 5.58 -28.56 -17.53
C GLY A 282 6.10 -28.70 -16.09
N VAL A 283 5.24 -28.41 -15.13
CA VAL A 283 5.55 -28.39 -13.70
C VAL A 283 4.59 -29.25 -12.90
N HIS A 284 5.13 -29.99 -11.92
CA HIS A 284 4.35 -30.63 -10.87
C HIS A 284 5.06 -30.45 -9.52
N ASP A 285 4.61 -29.45 -8.76
CA ASP A 285 5.15 -29.11 -7.43
C ASP A 285 4.56 -30.03 -6.37
N LYS A 286 5.18 -31.19 -6.18
CA LYS A 286 4.78 -32.26 -5.27
C LYS A 286 5.86 -32.55 -4.23
N SER A 287 5.51 -33.23 -3.16
CA SER A 287 6.50 -33.81 -2.23
C SER A 287 7.48 -34.71 -2.97
N THR A 288 8.75 -34.54 -2.69
CA THR A 288 9.81 -35.43 -3.17
C THR A 288 10.38 -36.26 -2.01
N ARG A 289 11.36 -37.13 -2.30
CA ARG A 289 12.03 -37.88 -1.25
C ARG A 289 12.75 -36.98 -0.24
N ASP A 290 13.36 -35.89 -0.75
CA ASP A 290 14.24 -35.02 0.02
C ASP A 290 13.53 -33.76 0.52
N VAL A 291 12.39 -33.41 -0.08
CA VAL A 291 11.60 -32.21 0.28
C VAL A 291 10.15 -32.60 0.50
N LYS A 292 9.67 -32.42 1.72
CA LYS A 292 8.26 -32.60 2.07
C LYS A 292 7.45 -31.37 1.70
N GLY A 293 6.19 -31.57 1.39
CA GLY A 293 5.28 -30.49 0.98
C GLY A 293 5.34 -30.21 -0.52
N GLY A 294 4.84 -29.06 -0.91
CA GLY A 294 4.65 -28.59 -2.28
C GLY A 294 3.31 -27.92 -2.41
N SER A 295 3.15 -26.98 -3.36
CA SER A 295 1.90 -26.28 -3.59
C SER A 295 0.82 -27.16 -4.24
N GLY A 296 1.20 -28.32 -4.82
CA GLY A 296 0.34 -29.16 -5.64
C GLY A 296 0.15 -28.65 -7.06
N LEU A 297 0.81 -27.55 -7.45
CA LEU A 297 0.70 -26.98 -8.79
C LEU A 297 1.04 -27.99 -9.88
N LYS A 298 0.14 -28.17 -10.86
CA LYS A 298 0.35 -29.04 -11.99
C LYS A 298 -0.07 -28.32 -13.28
N LEU A 299 0.91 -27.91 -14.11
CA LEU A 299 0.70 -27.20 -15.37
C LEU A 299 1.51 -27.85 -16.50
N LYS A 300 0.96 -27.83 -17.70
CA LYS A 300 1.67 -28.19 -18.94
C LYS A 300 2.60 -27.04 -19.34
N GLN A 301 3.60 -27.36 -20.19
CA GLN A 301 4.46 -26.37 -20.81
C GLN A 301 3.65 -25.29 -21.54
N GLY A 302 4.11 -24.03 -21.45
CA GLY A 302 3.51 -22.88 -22.13
C GLY A 302 2.63 -22.04 -21.21
N THR A 303 1.72 -21.28 -21.79
CA THR A 303 0.82 -20.38 -21.07
C THR A 303 -0.46 -21.10 -20.67
N THR A 304 -0.87 -20.97 -19.41
CA THR A 304 -2.10 -21.50 -18.84
C THR A 304 -2.84 -20.38 -18.10
N GLU A 305 -4.16 -20.30 -18.26
CA GLU A 305 -4.99 -19.42 -17.44
C GLU A 305 -5.35 -20.15 -16.14
N VAL A 306 -4.70 -19.75 -15.04
CA VAL A 306 -4.91 -20.37 -13.72
C VAL A 306 -6.11 -19.76 -13.01
N GLN A 307 -6.97 -20.60 -12.44
CA GLN A 307 -8.21 -20.24 -11.71
C GLN A 307 -8.30 -21.08 -10.43
N GLY A 308 -9.23 -20.71 -9.55
CA GLY A 308 -9.51 -21.48 -8.35
C GLY A 308 -8.26 -21.73 -7.51
N GLU A 309 -8.19 -22.92 -6.97
CA GLU A 309 -7.03 -23.38 -6.19
C GLU A 309 -5.73 -23.33 -6.98
N GLN A 310 -5.77 -23.52 -8.30
CA GLN A 310 -4.57 -23.50 -9.14
C GLN A 310 -3.90 -22.11 -9.17
N ALA A 311 -4.69 -21.01 -9.10
CA ALA A 311 -4.16 -19.66 -8.96
C ALA A 311 -3.39 -19.49 -7.64
N LEU A 312 -3.94 -20.01 -6.55
CA LEU A 312 -3.28 -19.99 -5.25
C LEU A 312 -2.04 -20.89 -5.23
N GLN A 313 -2.11 -22.10 -5.81
CA GLN A 313 -0.97 -22.99 -5.96
C GLN A 313 0.17 -22.32 -6.71
N TRP A 314 -0.12 -21.58 -7.80
CA TRP A 314 0.88 -20.80 -8.53
C TRP A 314 1.61 -19.80 -7.63
N LEU A 315 0.87 -18.98 -6.88
CA LEU A 315 1.42 -17.94 -6.01
C LEU A 315 2.24 -18.50 -4.83
N ARG A 316 1.96 -19.75 -4.43
CA ARG A 316 2.64 -20.44 -3.34
C ARG A 316 3.80 -21.31 -3.79
N THR A 317 3.94 -21.60 -5.09
CA THR A 317 4.99 -22.48 -5.62
C THR A 317 6.37 -21.83 -5.42
N ARG A 318 7.25 -22.52 -4.70
CA ARG A 318 8.65 -22.12 -4.53
C ARG A 318 9.62 -23.24 -4.86
N HIS A 319 9.36 -24.48 -4.42
CA HIS A 319 10.27 -25.60 -4.63
C HIS A 319 10.48 -25.87 -6.13
N ALA A 320 9.39 -25.88 -6.90
CA ALA A 320 9.46 -26.08 -8.33
C ALA A 320 10.13 -24.93 -9.08
N PHE A 321 10.11 -23.71 -8.54
CA PHE A 321 10.81 -22.55 -9.11
C PHE A 321 12.20 -22.32 -8.51
N GLY A 322 12.58 -23.07 -7.49
CA GLY A 322 13.97 -23.18 -6.98
C GLY A 322 14.39 -22.15 -5.95
N SER A 323 13.67 -21.03 -5.74
CA SER A 323 14.01 -20.02 -4.73
C SER A 323 12.84 -19.09 -4.41
N ASP A 324 12.94 -18.38 -3.27
CA ASP A 324 11.98 -17.32 -2.92
C ASP A 324 12.02 -16.12 -3.88
N GLN A 325 13.16 -15.81 -4.47
CA GLN A 325 13.26 -14.78 -5.52
C GLN A 325 12.45 -15.18 -6.77
N ASN A 326 12.54 -16.45 -7.19
CA ASN A 326 11.75 -16.94 -8.31
C ASN A 326 10.26 -17.03 -7.98
N ARG A 327 9.89 -17.27 -6.70
CA ARG A 327 8.49 -17.12 -6.25
C ARG A 327 8.01 -15.68 -6.42
N ALA A 328 8.80 -14.68 -6.06
CA ALA A 328 8.45 -13.29 -6.31
C ALA A 328 8.24 -13.01 -7.80
N LYS A 329 9.09 -13.55 -8.70
CA LYS A 329 8.89 -13.45 -10.16
C LYS A 329 7.59 -14.10 -10.61
N ALA A 330 7.23 -15.27 -10.07
CA ALA A 330 5.97 -15.93 -10.38
C ALA A 330 4.77 -15.09 -9.91
N GLN A 331 4.85 -14.45 -8.75
CA GLN A 331 3.85 -13.54 -8.22
C GLN A 331 3.73 -12.28 -9.10
N HIS A 332 4.84 -11.72 -9.56
CA HIS A 332 4.85 -10.60 -10.50
C HIS A 332 4.23 -10.97 -11.86
N MET A 333 4.54 -12.16 -12.38
CA MET A 333 3.93 -12.68 -13.61
C MET A 333 2.40 -12.77 -13.45
N TYR A 334 1.92 -13.26 -12.30
CA TYR A 334 0.50 -13.33 -11.99
C TYR A 334 -0.15 -11.94 -11.95
N MET A 335 0.47 -10.96 -11.27
CA MET A 335 -0.04 -9.58 -11.20
C MET A 335 -0.09 -8.93 -12.59
N ASN A 336 0.96 -9.08 -13.40
CA ASN A 336 1.00 -8.60 -14.78
C ASN A 336 -0.07 -9.27 -15.64
N GLY A 337 -0.25 -10.59 -15.48
CA GLY A 337 -1.29 -11.36 -16.16
C GLY A 337 -2.69 -10.88 -15.80
N MET A 338 -2.95 -10.64 -14.51
CA MET A 338 -4.22 -10.10 -14.00
C MET A 338 -4.52 -8.73 -14.61
N MET A 339 -3.54 -7.81 -14.60
CA MET A 339 -3.70 -6.48 -15.17
C MET A 339 -4.00 -6.54 -16.68
N LYS A 340 -3.24 -7.36 -17.43
CA LYS A 340 -3.48 -7.58 -18.87
C LYS A 340 -4.88 -8.14 -19.12
N LYS A 341 -5.31 -9.11 -18.32
CA LYS A 341 -6.64 -9.73 -18.45
C LYS A 341 -7.75 -8.71 -18.22
N LEU A 342 -7.69 -7.93 -17.15
CA LEU A 342 -8.65 -6.86 -16.84
C LEU A 342 -8.74 -5.81 -17.95
N GLN A 343 -7.61 -5.38 -18.49
CA GLN A 343 -7.60 -4.39 -19.59
C GLN A 343 -8.14 -4.99 -20.88
N SER A 344 -7.77 -6.22 -21.25
CA SER A 344 -8.19 -6.87 -22.50
C SER A 344 -9.70 -7.15 -22.54
N GLN A 345 -10.31 -7.34 -21.40
CA GLN A 345 -11.73 -7.68 -21.26
C GLN A 345 -12.67 -6.47 -21.29
N ASN A 346 -12.15 -5.24 -21.49
CA ASN A 346 -12.94 -4.01 -21.39
C ASN A 346 -13.77 -3.95 -20.08
N ALA A 347 -13.24 -4.50 -18.99
CA ALA A 347 -13.91 -4.61 -17.69
C ALA A 347 -14.49 -3.26 -17.20
N TRP A 348 -13.91 -2.16 -17.67
CA TRP A 348 -14.31 -0.79 -17.34
C TRP A 348 -15.55 -0.28 -18.09
N SER A 349 -15.94 -0.92 -19.19
CA SER A 349 -17.08 -0.51 -20.03
C SER A 349 -18.25 -1.48 -20.00
N ASP A 350 -18.05 -2.72 -19.54
CA ASP A 350 -19.10 -3.73 -19.35
C ASP A 350 -19.67 -3.63 -17.93
N THR A 351 -20.90 -3.12 -17.82
CA THR A 351 -21.57 -2.89 -16.52
C THR A 351 -21.78 -4.19 -15.74
N GLY A 352 -22.13 -5.30 -16.42
CA GLY A 352 -22.37 -6.58 -15.76
C GLY A 352 -21.08 -7.13 -15.14
N ARG A 353 -20.00 -7.09 -15.90
CA ARG A 353 -18.67 -7.51 -15.43
C ARG A 353 -18.12 -6.61 -14.34
N LEU A 354 -18.31 -5.29 -14.48
CA LEU A 354 -17.91 -4.35 -13.44
C LEU A 354 -18.64 -4.59 -12.11
N MET A 355 -19.93 -4.95 -12.17
CA MET A 355 -20.69 -5.31 -10.96
C MET A 355 -20.18 -6.61 -10.33
N GLY A 356 -19.88 -7.64 -11.11
CA GLY A 356 -19.30 -8.90 -10.61
C GLY A 356 -17.93 -8.68 -9.95
N LEU A 357 -17.04 -7.95 -10.64
CA LEU A 357 -15.74 -7.57 -10.09
C LEU A 357 -15.88 -6.75 -8.79
N ALA A 358 -16.83 -5.80 -8.74
CA ALA A 358 -17.07 -5.00 -7.55
C ALA A 358 -17.56 -5.85 -6.38
N ASP A 359 -18.52 -6.77 -6.61
CA ASP A 359 -19.01 -7.67 -5.58
C ASP A 359 -17.89 -8.57 -5.04
N THR A 360 -17.13 -9.21 -5.93
CA THR A 360 -16.02 -10.09 -5.54
C THR A 360 -14.92 -9.32 -4.83
N ALA A 361 -14.49 -8.17 -5.36
CA ALA A 361 -13.43 -7.34 -4.77
C ALA A 361 -13.83 -6.81 -3.38
N THR A 362 -15.07 -6.33 -3.21
CA THR A 362 -15.52 -5.81 -1.92
C THR A 362 -15.56 -6.86 -0.81
N ARG A 363 -15.78 -8.13 -1.16
CA ARG A 363 -15.74 -9.26 -0.21
C ARG A 363 -14.33 -9.81 0.01
N ALA A 364 -13.47 -9.78 -1.02
CA ALA A 364 -12.13 -10.37 -0.99
C ALA A 364 -11.11 -9.45 -0.34
N LEU A 365 -11.28 -8.12 -0.44
CA LEU A 365 -10.28 -7.15 -0.02
C LEU A 365 -10.53 -6.59 1.38
N GLN A 366 -9.44 -6.38 2.11
CA GLN A 366 -9.38 -5.43 3.20
C GLN A 366 -8.56 -4.22 2.75
N VAL A 367 -8.94 -3.02 3.16
CA VAL A 367 -8.30 -1.80 2.68
C VAL A 367 -8.12 -0.77 3.78
N SER A 368 -7.23 0.20 3.58
CA SER A 368 -7.12 1.33 4.48
C SER A 368 -8.42 2.17 4.47
N ASP A 369 -8.78 2.76 5.62
CA ASP A 369 -10.06 3.47 5.80
C ASP A 369 -10.26 4.62 4.82
N GLU A 370 -9.18 5.22 4.31
CA GLU A 370 -9.24 6.30 3.32
C GLU A 370 -9.88 5.85 2.00
N ILE A 371 -9.79 4.56 1.64
CA ILE A 371 -10.37 4.00 0.41
C ILE A 371 -11.50 3.01 0.67
N LYS A 372 -12.03 2.96 1.89
CA LYS A 372 -13.10 2.04 2.31
C LYS A 372 -14.47 2.46 1.77
N SER A 373 -14.62 2.49 0.46
CA SER A 373 -15.92 2.57 -0.22
C SER A 373 -15.79 2.17 -1.69
N VAL A 374 -16.87 1.62 -2.25
CA VAL A 374 -16.93 1.24 -3.67
C VAL A 374 -16.55 2.41 -4.58
N LYS A 375 -17.04 3.62 -4.28
CA LYS A 375 -16.71 4.81 -5.06
C LYS A 375 -15.20 5.09 -5.04
N LYS A 376 -14.56 5.08 -3.88
CA LYS A 376 -13.12 5.36 -3.75
C LYS A 376 -12.26 4.27 -4.40
N LEU A 377 -12.67 3.00 -4.28
CA LEU A 377 -12.00 1.89 -4.97
C LEU A 377 -12.13 2.02 -6.49
N PHE A 378 -13.31 2.43 -6.98
CA PHE A 378 -13.51 2.72 -8.39
C PHE A 378 -12.65 3.91 -8.85
N ASP A 379 -12.65 5.02 -8.12
CA ASP A 379 -11.82 6.20 -8.43
C ASP A 379 -10.33 5.84 -8.48
N LEU A 380 -9.87 4.98 -7.55
CA LEU A 380 -8.50 4.45 -7.53
C LEU A 380 -8.20 3.59 -8.76
N SER A 381 -9.13 2.70 -9.13
CA SER A 381 -8.99 1.83 -10.28
C SER A 381 -8.92 2.62 -11.60
N MET A 382 -9.63 3.76 -11.68
CA MET A 382 -9.57 4.65 -12.84
C MET A 382 -8.20 5.33 -13.02
N GLN A 383 -7.43 5.51 -11.95
CA GLN A 383 -6.05 6.00 -12.06
C GLN A 383 -5.13 4.95 -12.71
N LEU A 384 -5.34 3.66 -12.39
CA LEU A 384 -4.61 2.55 -13.01
C LEU A 384 -4.95 2.34 -14.49
N LYS A 385 -6.16 2.69 -14.91
CA LYS A 385 -6.58 2.56 -16.31
C LYS A 385 -5.69 3.34 -17.30
N ASN A 386 -5.13 4.44 -16.85
CA ASN A 386 -4.30 5.31 -17.69
C ASN A 386 -2.87 4.81 -17.83
N VAL A 387 -2.41 3.94 -16.93
CA VAL A 387 -1.08 3.34 -16.99
C VAL A 387 -1.01 2.36 -18.15
N LYS A 388 -0.05 2.57 -19.04
CA LYS A 388 0.19 1.68 -20.17
C LYS A 388 0.82 0.38 -19.65
N ILE A 389 0.29 -0.78 -20.09
CA ILE A 389 0.78 -2.09 -19.65
C ILE A 389 2.26 -2.32 -19.99
N ASP A 390 2.69 -1.84 -21.14
CA ASP A 390 4.10 -1.92 -21.59
C ASP A 390 5.04 -1.05 -20.74
N ARG A 391 4.49 -0.17 -19.92
CA ARG A 391 5.20 0.66 -18.96
C ARG A 391 4.99 0.24 -17.49
N LEU A 392 4.42 -0.95 -17.28
CA LEU A 392 4.36 -1.58 -15.97
C LEU A 392 5.61 -2.44 -15.77
N THR A 393 6.46 -2.05 -14.83
CA THR A 393 7.68 -2.77 -14.49
C THR A 393 7.54 -3.49 -13.16
N THR A 394 8.07 -4.69 -13.08
CA THR A 394 8.13 -5.46 -11.83
C THR A 394 9.57 -5.67 -11.41
N ALA A 395 9.84 -5.53 -10.12
CA ALA A 395 11.17 -5.68 -9.57
C ALA A 395 11.14 -6.31 -8.16
N THR A 396 12.12 -7.13 -7.86
CA THR A 396 12.36 -7.68 -6.52
C THR A 396 13.62 -7.06 -5.94
N VAL A 397 13.56 -6.64 -4.68
CA VAL A 397 14.74 -6.09 -4.00
C VAL A 397 15.82 -7.16 -3.88
N PRO A 398 17.04 -6.92 -4.37
CA PRO A 398 18.14 -7.86 -4.24
C PRO A 398 18.46 -8.17 -2.78
N THR A 399 18.52 -9.46 -2.47
CA THR A 399 18.79 -9.96 -1.12
C THR A 399 19.92 -10.98 -1.14
N LYS A 400 20.52 -11.19 0.02
CA LYS A 400 21.52 -12.23 0.30
C LYS A 400 21.18 -12.92 1.62
N PRO A 401 21.72 -14.11 1.91
CA PRO A 401 21.50 -14.80 3.18
C PRO A 401 21.86 -13.91 4.39
N TYR A 402 21.02 -13.91 5.41
CA TYR A 402 21.28 -13.18 6.65
C TYR A 402 22.32 -13.91 7.51
N PRO A 403 23.43 -13.28 7.92
CA PRO A 403 24.56 -13.99 8.54
C PRO A 403 24.23 -14.78 9.81
N ALA A 404 23.27 -14.30 10.61
CA ALA A 404 22.89 -14.97 11.86
C ALA A 404 21.98 -16.20 11.64
N ASN A 405 21.27 -16.29 10.50
CA ASN A 405 20.44 -17.43 10.13
C ASN A 405 20.35 -17.55 8.59
N PRO A 406 21.44 -17.97 7.93
CA PRO A 406 21.54 -17.92 6.48
C PRO A 406 20.62 -18.92 5.76
N ASP A 407 20.17 -19.97 6.45
CA ASP A 407 19.31 -20.99 5.86
C ASP A 407 17.83 -20.59 5.80
N ALA A 408 17.41 -19.64 6.65
CA ALA A 408 16.01 -19.26 6.77
C ALA A 408 15.73 -17.78 6.51
N TRP A 409 16.73 -16.89 6.70
CA TRP A 409 16.52 -15.46 6.65
C TRP A 409 17.39 -14.78 5.60
N LEU A 410 16.88 -13.63 5.12
CA LEU A 410 17.53 -12.83 4.10
C LEU A 410 17.83 -11.43 4.63
N GLU A 411 18.81 -10.76 4.05
CA GLU A 411 19.04 -9.33 4.22
C GLU A 411 19.10 -8.64 2.85
N MET A 412 18.62 -7.42 2.77
CA MET A 412 18.71 -6.64 1.54
C MET A 412 20.16 -6.30 1.23
N VAL A 413 20.52 -6.24 -0.06
CA VAL A 413 21.77 -5.64 -0.51
C VAL A 413 21.63 -4.12 -0.41
N PRO A 414 22.32 -3.43 0.56
CA PRO A 414 21.97 -2.05 0.91
C PRO A 414 22.05 -1.08 -0.26
N ALA A 415 23.13 -1.09 -1.03
CA ALA A 415 23.31 -0.18 -2.16
C ALA A 415 22.25 -0.36 -3.25
N SER A 416 21.85 -1.61 -3.53
CA SER A 416 20.81 -1.93 -4.50
C SER A 416 19.44 -1.46 -4.02
N ALA A 417 19.12 -1.74 -2.75
CA ALA A 417 17.87 -1.32 -2.14
C ALA A 417 17.76 0.22 -2.10
N ASP A 418 18.80 0.92 -1.62
CA ASP A 418 18.81 2.38 -1.55
C ASP A 418 18.62 3.03 -2.93
N LYS A 419 19.23 2.47 -3.98
CA LYS A 419 19.06 2.93 -5.35
C LYS A 419 17.60 2.79 -5.80
N MET A 420 16.99 1.62 -5.58
CA MET A 420 15.59 1.38 -5.93
C MET A 420 14.65 2.34 -5.20
N TRP A 421 14.84 2.51 -3.88
CA TRP A 421 14.01 3.42 -3.09
C TRP A 421 14.17 4.87 -3.51
N THR A 422 15.40 5.28 -3.88
CA THR A 422 15.65 6.63 -4.37
C THR A 422 14.94 6.88 -5.69
N MET A 423 14.99 5.93 -6.63
CA MET A 423 14.25 6.04 -7.90
C MET A 423 12.75 6.24 -7.63
N LEU A 424 12.12 5.48 -6.74
CA LEU A 424 10.70 5.63 -6.42
C LEU A 424 10.40 6.96 -5.69
N ARG A 425 11.25 7.37 -4.74
CA ARG A 425 11.07 8.67 -4.06
C ARG A 425 11.16 9.84 -5.04
N ASP A 426 11.96 9.66 -6.09
CA ASP A 426 12.23 10.65 -7.12
C ASP A 426 11.26 10.56 -8.31
N ASP A 427 10.29 9.63 -8.23
CA ASP A 427 9.34 9.34 -9.31
C ASP A 427 10.04 9.00 -10.63
N VAL A 428 11.19 8.31 -10.56
CA VAL A 428 11.97 7.84 -11.71
C VAL A 428 11.45 6.48 -12.14
N ALA A 429 11.02 6.38 -13.38
CA ALA A 429 10.49 5.14 -13.94
C ALA A 429 11.52 4.01 -13.90
N TYR A 430 11.07 2.81 -13.60
CA TYR A 430 11.87 1.59 -13.66
C TYR A 430 12.04 1.05 -15.09
N ASP A 431 11.17 1.46 -16.00
CA ASP A 431 11.31 1.15 -17.42
C ASP A 431 12.28 2.13 -18.12
N LYS A 432 12.90 1.66 -19.21
CA LYS A 432 13.86 2.48 -20.00
C LYS A 432 13.20 3.62 -20.78
N ASN A 433 11.88 3.64 -20.87
CA ASN A 433 11.11 4.63 -21.64
C ASN A 433 10.66 5.81 -20.75
N GLY A 434 10.95 5.76 -19.44
CA GLY A 434 10.64 6.84 -18.52
C GLY A 434 11.51 8.06 -18.81
N GLY A 435 10.88 9.22 -18.94
CA GLY A 435 11.60 10.49 -18.99
C GLY A 435 12.28 10.79 -17.66
N THR A 436 13.29 11.64 -17.65
CA THR A 436 13.83 12.20 -16.41
C THR A 436 12.72 13.05 -15.76
N PRO A 437 12.41 12.86 -14.47
CA PRO A 437 11.42 13.67 -13.79
C PRO A 437 11.78 15.16 -13.92
N LYS A 438 10.82 15.98 -14.38
CA LYS A 438 11.01 17.43 -14.31
C LYS A 438 11.16 17.80 -12.83
N PRO A 439 12.13 18.66 -12.46
CA PRO A 439 12.26 19.13 -11.09
C PRO A 439 10.92 19.69 -10.62
N THR A 440 10.39 19.14 -9.55
CA THR A 440 9.16 19.64 -8.92
C THR A 440 9.49 21.00 -8.34
N ALA A 441 8.79 22.03 -8.78
CA ALA A 441 8.89 23.34 -8.14
C ALA A 441 8.42 23.17 -6.70
N SER A 442 9.31 23.43 -5.73
CA SER A 442 8.96 23.38 -4.32
C SER A 442 7.75 24.26 -4.05
N ALA A 443 6.70 23.69 -3.46
CA ALA A 443 5.54 24.46 -3.03
C ALA A 443 6.00 25.60 -2.12
N LYS A 444 5.57 26.83 -2.42
CA LYS A 444 5.92 27.98 -1.58
C LYS A 444 5.40 27.73 -0.16
N PRO A 445 6.25 27.87 0.89
CA PRO A 445 5.81 27.65 2.26
C PRO A 445 4.59 28.50 2.59
N ALA A 446 3.61 27.95 3.32
CA ALA A 446 2.44 28.68 3.78
C ALA A 446 2.79 29.85 4.72
N VAL A 447 3.90 29.71 5.46
CA VAL A 447 4.49 30.72 6.32
C VAL A 447 5.87 31.08 5.77
N PRO A 448 6.23 32.37 5.63
CA PRO A 448 7.55 32.76 5.17
C PRO A 448 8.62 32.42 6.22
N ALA A 449 9.80 32.03 5.74
CA ALA A 449 10.96 31.81 6.60
C ALA A 449 11.41 33.14 7.24
N ASP A 450 12.08 33.04 8.40
CA ASP A 450 12.76 34.16 9.01
C ASP A 450 14.00 34.57 8.19
N ALA A 451 14.56 35.76 8.46
CA ALA A 451 15.79 36.16 7.84
C ALA A 451 16.90 35.13 8.16
N PRO A 452 17.70 34.68 7.19
CA PRO A 452 18.70 33.61 7.40
C PRO A 452 19.69 33.90 8.55
N ALA A 453 20.01 35.18 8.81
CA ALA A 453 20.88 35.58 9.89
C ALA A 453 20.25 35.50 11.29
N SER A 454 18.94 35.35 11.40
CA SER A 454 18.22 35.43 12.68
C SER A 454 18.20 34.11 13.46
N TYR A 455 18.43 32.96 12.83
CA TYR A 455 18.41 31.66 13.47
C TYR A 455 19.68 30.85 13.24
N GLY A 456 19.99 29.93 14.17
CA GLY A 456 21.13 29.03 14.08
C GLY A 456 20.86 27.82 13.18
N VAL A 457 21.90 27.34 12.51
CA VAL A 457 21.90 26.09 11.77
C VAL A 457 23.11 25.27 12.19
N THR A 458 22.89 24.14 12.82
CA THR A 458 23.96 23.21 13.23
C THR A 458 24.21 22.18 12.15
N ILE A 459 25.43 22.04 11.66
CA ILE A 459 25.77 21.07 10.62
C ILE A 459 26.49 19.87 11.25
N VAL A 460 25.95 18.69 11.02
CA VAL A 460 26.44 17.41 11.54
C VAL A 460 26.99 16.56 10.40
N ASN A 461 28.15 15.96 10.58
CA ASN A 461 28.77 15.08 9.60
C ASN A 461 28.36 13.61 9.83
N GLY A 462 27.59 13.07 8.91
CA GLY A 462 27.15 11.66 8.89
C GLY A 462 27.54 10.93 7.61
N THR A 463 28.61 11.38 6.93
CA THR A 463 29.02 10.88 5.62
C THR A 463 29.60 9.45 5.63
N ASP A 464 29.67 8.80 6.77
CA ASP A 464 30.06 7.39 6.98
C ASP A 464 28.88 6.41 6.94
N GLY A 465 27.71 6.87 6.56
CA GLY A 465 26.46 6.07 6.59
C GLY A 465 26.41 4.84 5.69
N ASN A 466 27.31 4.73 4.71
CA ASN A 466 27.43 3.56 3.82
C ASN A 466 28.61 2.64 4.17
N GLY A 467 29.25 2.87 5.33
CA GLY A 467 30.42 2.10 5.75
C GLY A 467 31.75 2.68 5.26
N ASP A 468 31.73 3.75 4.46
CA ASP A 468 32.92 4.50 4.11
C ASP A 468 33.38 5.38 5.28
N PRO A 469 34.69 5.71 5.42
CA PRO A 469 35.14 6.64 6.42
C PRO A 469 34.49 8.02 6.28
N ALA A 470 34.13 8.67 7.38
CA ALA A 470 33.60 10.03 7.36
C ALA A 470 34.54 11.02 6.64
N VAL A 471 33.97 11.91 5.84
CA VAL A 471 34.75 12.95 5.14
C VAL A 471 35.18 14.01 6.14
N GLY A 472 36.49 14.11 6.39
CA GLY A 472 37.05 15.09 7.31
C GLY A 472 36.70 16.52 6.93
N GLY A 473 36.24 17.34 7.90
CA GLY A 473 35.91 18.74 7.68
C GLY A 473 34.63 19.04 6.91
N ARG A 474 33.87 18.01 6.50
CA ARG A 474 32.66 18.19 5.67
C ARG A 474 31.63 19.14 6.28
N ALA A 475 31.33 18.98 7.57
CA ALA A 475 30.39 19.86 8.28
C ALA A 475 30.87 21.33 8.29
N ARG A 476 32.17 21.55 8.48
CA ARG A 476 32.75 22.88 8.47
C ARG A 476 32.63 23.54 7.09
N THR A 477 32.97 22.83 6.02
CA THR A 477 32.88 23.34 4.65
C THR A 477 31.46 23.80 4.34
N LEU A 478 30.42 23.02 4.76
CA LEU A 478 29.04 23.39 4.54
C LEU A 478 28.54 24.51 5.46
N ALA A 479 29.06 24.60 6.68
CA ALA A 479 28.81 25.76 7.54
C ALA A 479 29.34 27.05 6.90
N ASP A 480 30.57 27.04 6.34
CA ASP A 480 31.13 28.15 5.61
C ASP A 480 30.31 28.52 4.37
N THR A 481 29.85 27.51 3.63
CA THR A 481 28.95 27.70 2.49
C THR A 481 27.65 28.39 2.89
N LEU A 482 27.01 27.95 3.98
CA LEU A 482 25.76 28.54 4.49
C LEU A 482 26.00 29.98 4.98
N ARG A 483 27.13 30.27 5.66
CA ARG A 483 27.48 31.64 6.06
C ARG A 483 27.59 32.55 4.84
N GLY A 484 28.24 32.08 3.78
CA GLY A 484 28.33 32.79 2.51
C GLY A 484 26.97 33.06 1.83
N LYS A 485 25.95 32.29 2.19
CA LYS A 485 24.55 32.44 1.72
C LYS A 485 23.65 33.22 2.70
N GLY A 486 24.24 33.86 3.73
CA GLY A 486 23.53 34.72 4.66
C GLY A 486 23.09 34.04 5.97
N PHE A 487 23.30 32.74 6.17
CA PHE A 487 23.04 32.06 7.44
C PHE A 487 24.21 32.32 8.42
N ALA A 488 24.29 33.54 8.94
CA ALA A 488 25.43 34.00 9.73
C ALA A 488 25.74 33.14 10.98
N ARG A 489 24.71 32.43 11.49
CA ARG A 489 24.81 31.56 12.67
C ARG A 489 24.95 30.07 12.31
N ALA A 490 25.41 29.74 11.10
CA ALA A 490 25.69 28.37 10.72
C ALA A 490 27.00 27.90 11.36
N GLU A 491 26.98 26.77 12.05
CA GLU A 491 28.13 26.20 12.75
C GLU A 491 28.24 24.69 12.54
N SER A 492 29.47 24.16 12.56
CA SER A 492 29.72 22.74 12.49
C SER A 492 29.70 22.12 13.88
N SER A 493 28.97 21.02 14.06
CA SER A 493 29.02 20.21 15.28
C SER A 493 30.22 19.26 15.25
N ALA A 494 30.77 19.00 16.44
CA ALA A 494 31.68 17.89 16.64
C ALA A 494 30.95 16.54 16.78
N GLU A 495 29.66 16.58 17.08
CA GLU A 495 28.80 15.39 17.08
C GLU A 495 28.64 14.89 15.64
N GLY A 496 28.70 13.60 15.47
CA GLY A 496 28.52 12.93 14.19
C GLY A 496 27.95 11.54 14.42
N GLY A 497 27.47 10.92 13.37
CA GLY A 497 27.02 9.53 13.40
C GLY A 497 26.59 9.11 12.01
N PRO A 498 26.77 7.85 11.65
CA PRO A 498 26.56 7.36 10.31
C PRO A 498 25.14 7.64 9.83
N ARG A 499 25.02 8.26 8.67
CA ARG A 499 23.74 8.53 8.02
C ARG A 499 23.82 8.33 6.52
N LYS A 500 22.85 7.67 5.94
CA LYS A 500 22.83 7.41 4.50
C LYS A 500 22.42 8.64 3.71
N ASP A 501 21.31 9.26 4.07
CA ASP A 501 20.68 10.38 3.38
C ASP A 501 20.94 11.72 4.10
N THR A 502 21.12 12.77 3.32
CA THR A 502 21.24 14.14 3.85
C THR A 502 19.87 14.70 4.17
N VAL A 503 19.70 15.26 5.39
CA VAL A 503 18.43 15.84 5.84
C VAL A 503 18.64 17.16 6.56
N VAL A 504 17.61 18.01 6.51
CA VAL A 504 17.46 19.19 7.36
C VAL A 504 16.34 18.91 8.36
N VAL A 505 16.68 18.82 9.64
CA VAL A 505 15.69 18.56 10.68
C VAL A 505 15.39 19.82 11.48
N TYR A 506 14.16 19.92 12.00
CA TYR A 506 13.69 21.01 12.84
C TYR A 506 12.83 20.49 13.99
N PRO A 507 12.80 21.20 15.16
CA PRO A 507 11.99 20.83 16.31
C PRO A 507 10.49 20.81 15.98
N LYS A 508 9.77 19.82 16.51
CA LYS A 508 8.30 19.79 16.39
C LYS A 508 7.64 21.04 17.02
N ALA A 509 8.24 21.58 18.08
CA ALA A 509 7.73 22.76 18.77
C ALA A 509 7.69 24.02 17.89
N ASP A 510 8.58 24.13 16.90
CA ASP A 510 8.68 25.28 16.01
C ASP A 510 7.61 25.29 14.89
N GLY A 511 6.81 24.20 14.76
CA GLY A 511 5.69 24.11 13.84
C GLY A 511 6.01 24.50 12.39
N ASP A 512 5.07 25.24 11.75
CA ASP A 512 5.22 25.68 10.36
C ASP A 512 6.37 26.66 10.15
N LYS A 513 6.73 27.43 11.19
CA LYS A 513 7.85 28.36 11.14
C LYS A 513 9.19 27.63 11.10
N GLY A 514 9.37 26.64 11.97
CA GLY A 514 10.54 25.76 11.93
C GLY A 514 10.67 25.03 10.60
N LYS A 515 9.53 24.57 10.04
CA LYS A 515 9.50 23.98 8.70
C LYS A 515 9.98 24.97 7.64
N ALA A 516 9.46 26.21 7.64
CA ALA A 516 9.84 27.23 6.66
C ALA A 516 11.32 27.59 6.74
N ASN A 517 11.87 27.73 7.94
CA ASN A 517 13.29 28.00 8.17
C ASN A 517 14.18 26.83 7.69
N ALA A 518 13.79 25.58 7.97
CA ALA A 518 14.50 24.40 7.48
C ALA A 518 14.42 24.26 5.94
N GLN A 519 13.29 24.63 5.34
CA GLN A 519 13.16 24.69 3.87
C GLN A 519 14.06 25.75 3.25
N ALA A 520 14.22 26.91 3.89
CA ALA A 520 15.15 27.95 3.42
C ALA A 520 16.60 27.43 3.39
N VAL A 521 17.03 26.66 4.40
CA VAL A 521 18.34 26.00 4.42
C VAL A 521 18.45 24.98 3.30
N ALA A 522 17.44 24.14 3.11
CA ALA A 522 17.42 23.13 2.07
C ALA A 522 17.53 23.75 0.67
N VAL A 523 16.74 24.79 0.38
CA VAL A 523 16.77 25.54 -0.89
C VAL A 523 18.15 26.17 -1.12
N ALA A 524 18.72 26.79 -0.10
CA ALA A 524 20.04 27.41 -0.20
C ALA A 524 21.15 26.43 -0.60
N LEU A 525 20.98 25.16 -0.25
CA LEU A 525 21.97 24.10 -0.53
C LEU A 525 21.59 23.19 -1.70
N GLY A 526 20.42 23.41 -2.34
CA GLY A 526 19.92 22.57 -3.44
C GLY A 526 19.31 21.25 -3.01
N LEU A 527 18.99 21.10 -1.71
CA LEU A 527 18.32 19.91 -1.18
C LEU A 527 16.83 19.90 -1.58
N PRO A 528 16.25 18.73 -1.84
CA PRO A 528 14.82 18.60 -2.11
C PRO A 528 13.98 18.85 -0.85
N GLU A 529 12.71 19.21 -1.01
CA GLU A 529 11.78 19.39 0.13
C GLU A 529 11.64 18.13 0.98
N SER A 530 11.74 16.95 0.37
CA SER A 530 11.72 15.66 1.06
C SER A 530 12.88 15.46 2.05
N ALA A 531 13.94 16.25 1.94
CA ALA A 531 15.04 16.25 2.91
C ALA A 531 14.68 17.00 4.20
N VAL A 532 13.60 17.79 4.23
CA VAL A 532 13.16 18.54 5.42
C VAL A 532 12.26 17.68 6.29
N ARG A 533 12.68 17.41 7.53
CA ARG A 533 11.99 16.49 8.44
C ARG A 533 11.83 17.08 9.85
N ILE A 534 10.75 16.68 10.54
CA ILE A 534 10.59 16.95 11.97
C ILE A 534 11.45 15.95 12.75
N ASP A 535 12.18 16.47 13.74
CA ASP A 535 12.83 15.66 14.76
C ASP A 535 12.40 16.18 16.15
N ALA A 536 11.75 15.33 16.93
CA ALA A 536 11.27 15.69 18.28
C ALA A 536 12.42 15.95 19.27
N LYS A 537 13.64 15.48 18.96
CA LYS A 537 14.86 15.65 19.77
C LYS A 537 15.76 16.79 19.28
N ALA A 538 15.42 17.42 18.16
CA ALA A 538 16.22 18.52 17.65
C ALA A 538 16.07 19.76 18.54
N GLU A 539 17.19 20.39 18.89
CA GLU A 539 17.27 21.66 19.63
C GLU A 539 17.51 22.82 18.67
N GLY A 540 16.79 22.91 17.58
CA GLY A 540 16.97 23.90 16.53
C GLY A 540 17.11 23.24 15.15
N ILE A 541 17.46 24.05 14.15
CA ILE A 541 17.61 23.54 12.79
C ILE A 541 18.96 22.84 12.66
N LYS A 542 18.96 21.57 12.27
CA LYS A 542 20.19 20.79 12.04
C LYS A 542 20.23 20.29 10.60
N LEU A 543 21.33 20.52 9.90
CA LEU A 543 21.69 19.86 8.65
C LEU A 543 22.53 18.64 8.99
N ILE A 544 22.01 17.44 8.76
CA ILE A 544 22.77 16.20 8.93
C ILE A 544 23.17 15.73 7.53
N VAL A 545 24.47 15.78 7.25
CA VAL A 545 25.03 15.46 5.93
C VAL A 545 25.25 13.96 5.85
N GLY A 546 24.57 13.31 4.93
CA GLY A 546 24.66 11.85 4.74
C GLY A 546 25.77 11.44 3.77
N ALA A 547 25.89 10.11 3.59
CA ALA A 547 26.81 9.50 2.63
C ALA A 547 26.46 9.84 1.16
N ASP A 548 25.25 10.29 0.90
CA ASP A 548 24.76 10.76 -0.40
C ASP A 548 25.30 12.15 -0.81
N TRP A 549 26.00 12.86 0.10
CA TRP A 549 26.60 14.18 -0.20
C TRP A 549 27.99 14.36 0.40
N ARG A 550 28.93 13.58 -0.10
CA ARG A 550 30.32 13.55 0.40
C ARG A 550 31.18 14.73 -0.07
N GLU A 551 30.81 15.40 -1.18
CA GLU A 551 31.57 16.49 -1.81
C GLU A 551 30.68 17.59 -2.41
N GLY A 552 31.27 18.72 -2.77
CA GLY A 552 30.58 19.84 -3.40
C GLY A 552 29.86 20.78 -2.41
N ALA A 553 29.71 22.06 -2.78
CA ALA A 553 29.06 23.09 -1.97
C ALA A 553 27.52 23.12 -2.12
N VAL A 554 27.01 22.55 -3.19
CA VAL A 554 25.58 22.42 -3.49
C VAL A 554 25.26 20.93 -3.64
N TYR A 555 24.19 20.53 -3.02
CA TYR A 555 23.71 19.14 -3.15
C TYR A 555 23.33 18.86 -4.61
N LYS A 556 23.97 17.87 -5.17
CA LYS A 556 23.61 17.33 -6.46
C LYS A 556 22.90 16.01 -6.19
N ARG A 557 21.59 16.01 -6.34
CA ARG A 557 20.81 14.78 -6.23
C ARG A 557 21.42 13.74 -7.18
N PRO A 558 21.70 12.51 -6.70
CA PRO A 558 22.04 11.43 -7.62
C PRO A 558 20.91 11.30 -8.62
N THR A 559 21.15 11.66 -9.87
CA THR A 559 20.16 11.52 -10.95
C THR A 559 20.20 10.07 -11.40
N HIS A 560 19.20 9.30 -11.02
CA HIS A 560 19.01 7.99 -11.58
C HIS A 560 18.37 8.12 -12.96
N THR A 561 18.90 7.36 -13.91
CA THR A 561 18.33 7.28 -15.26
C THR A 561 17.17 6.28 -15.23
N ALA A 562 16.10 6.58 -15.96
CA ALA A 562 15.00 5.64 -16.14
C ALA A 562 15.51 4.28 -16.64
N GLY A 563 15.02 3.20 -16.04
CA GLY A 563 15.45 1.83 -16.34
C GLY A 563 16.82 1.42 -15.78
N ASP A 564 17.46 2.26 -14.96
CA ASP A 564 18.74 1.95 -14.32
C ASP A 564 18.54 1.16 -13.02
N LEU A 565 17.88 0.00 -13.12
CA LEU A 565 17.71 -0.90 -11.97
C LEU A 565 19.03 -1.59 -11.60
N PRO A 566 19.23 -1.94 -10.31
CA PRO A 566 20.34 -2.80 -9.91
C PRO A 566 20.28 -4.16 -10.62
N GLU A 567 21.45 -4.75 -10.85
CA GLU A 567 21.54 -6.10 -11.39
C GLU A 567 20.75 -7.09 -10.52
N GLY A 568 19.97 -7.97 -11.15
CA GLY A 568 19.13 -8.96 -10.49
C GLY A 568 17.82 -8.44 -9.90
N ALA A 569 17.54 -7.12 -9.99
CA ALA A 569 16.27 -6.57 -9.54
C ALA A 569 15.16 -6.65 -10.59
N ASP A 570 15.51 -6.67 -11.89
CA ASP A 570 14.54 -6.68 -13.00
C ASP A 570 13.92 -8.09 -13.16
N ASP A 571 12.62 -8.17 -12.99
CA ASP A 571 11.83 -9.39 -13.19
C ASP A 571 11.20 -9.38 -14.58
N LYS A 572 12.01 -9.65 -15.61
CA LYS A 572 11.47 -9.78 -16.98
C LYS A 572 10.40 -10.86 -17.03
N ALA A 573 9.35 -10.56 -17.79
CA ALA A 573 8.16 -11.43 -17.95
C ALA A 573 8.42 -12.68 -18.82
N ASP A 574 9.56 -13.33 -18.66
CA ASP A 574 9.85 -14.61 -19.30
C ASP A 574 9.14 -15.75 -18.57
N CYS A 575 8.75 -16.80 -19.32
CA CYS A 575 8.17 -17.99 -18.70
C CYS A 575 9.08 -18.54 -17.58
N MET A 576 8.47 -18.99 -16.49
CA MET A 576 9.19 -19.52 -15.33
C MET A 576 9.99 -20.78 -15.68
N ASP A 577 11.23 -20.82 -15.21
CA ASP A 577 12.04 -22.03 -15.22
C ASP A 577 11.54 -23.01 -14.14
N VAL A 578 11.56 -24.29 -14.46
CA VAL A 578 11.15 -25.37 -13.54
C VAL A 578 12.36 -26.18 -13.14
N TYR A 579 12.56 -26.35 -11.84
CA TYR A 579 13.66 -27.18 -11.31
C TYR A 579 13.50 -28.64 -11.73
N SER A 580 14.60 -29.30 -12.05
CA SER A 580 14.63 -30.60 -12.77
C SER A 580 13.74 -31.68 -12.16
N VAL A 581 13.68 -31.77 -10.82
CA VAL A 581 12.92 -32.80 -10.08
C VAL A 581 11.40 -32.58 -10.09
N TYR A 582 10.96 -31.38 -10.48
CA TYR A 582 9.54 -30.98 -10.57
C TYR A 582 9.06 -30.85 -12.02
N LYS A 583 9.93 -31.12 -13.00
CA LYS A 583 9.53 -31.15 -14.41
C LYS A 583 8.48 -32.23 -14.64
N TRP A 584 7.46 -31.89 -15.41
CA TRP A 584 6.38 -32.78 -15.78
C TRP A 584 6.17 -32.75 -17.29
N ASP A 585 6.12 -33.93 -17.93
CA ASP A 585 5.99 -34.11 -19.38
C ASP A 585 4.53 -34.02 -19.89
N GLY A 586 3.57 -33.85 -18.98
CA GLY A 586 2.15 -33.79 -19.32
C GLY A 586 1.46 -35.17 -19.29
N THR A 587 2.19 -36.23 -18.98
CA THR A 587 1.67 -37.59 -18.81
C THR A 587 1.51 -37.93 -17.33
N SER A 588 0.35 -38.52 -16.94
CA SER A 588 -0.04 -38.99 -15.58
C SER A 588 0.01 -37.96 -14.45
#